data_77f8e46b81f95ce518f3bfc2accfc4a5
#
_entry.id   77f8e46b81f95ce518f3bfc2accfc4a5
#
_cell.length_a   1.000
_cell.length_b   1.000
_cell.length_c   1.000
_cell.angle_alpha   90.00
_cell.angle_beta   90.00
_cell.angle_gamma   90.00
#
_symmetry.space_group_name_H-M   'P 1'
#
loop_
_entity.id
_entity.type
_entity.pdbx_description
1 polymer ?
#
loop_
_entity_poly.entity_id
_entity_poly.type
_entity_poly.pdbx_seq_one_letter_code
_entity_poly.pdbx_strand_id
1 'polypeptide(L)'
;ARMMSGDTVYHKQLEQDLAHFVGKPYGYLMNFGYQGMVSIIDVLTTRRDVIVYDSESHACILDGMRLSFAQRYVYQHNNMDSLRQQLERATPLAEKLGGGILVITEGVFGMAGDLGNLAGIAELKKEFNFRLLIDDAHGFGTMGKTGAGTAEHFNCIDAVDVYFATFAKSMAGIGAFVASEKFIIDHLRFNMRSQIFAKSLPMPMVKGAIKRLELLKTKPELRENLWNITRKLQTGLRAEGFDLGRTESPVTPVYLKGGVNEGTNIVVDLRENYGIFCSIVVYPVVPKGVIMLRIIPTAVHTEAHVERTINVFKEVKQKLEQGYYNKPIPMMSLVKE
;
A
#
# COMPACT_ATOMS: atom_id res chain seq x y z
N ALA A 1 25.68 7.26 8.42
CA ALA A 1 25.14 5.96 8.01
C ALA A 1 24.98 5.04 9.22
N ARG A 2 24.03 4.11 9.17
CA ARG A 2 23.78 3.15 10.26
C ARG A 2 25.02 2.30 10.60
N MET A 3 25.74 1.86 9.60
CA MET A 3 26.95 1.03 9.77
C MET A 3 28.12 1.78 10.43
N MET A 4 28.06 3.11 10.50
CA MET A 4 29.13 3.92 11.14
C MET A 4 28.75 4.30 12.58
N SER A 5 27.82 5.22 12.74
CA SER A 5 27.43 5.78 14.04
C SER A 5 25.92 6.11 14.14
N GLY A 6 25.17 5.81 13.10
CA GLY A 6 23.75 6.17 13.01
C GLY A 6 22.79 5.10 13.52
N ASP A 7 23.28 3.97 14.01
CA ASP A 7 22.45 2.90 14.57
C ASP A 7 22.43 3.01 16.09
N THR A 8 21.26 3.26 16.66
CA THR A 8 21.09 3.47 18.08
C THR A 8 20.21 2.38 18.71
N VAL A 9 20.21 2.30 20.03
CA VAL A 9 19.31 1.40 20.77
C VAL A 9 17.83 1.58 20.40
N TYR A 10 17.41 2.81 20.06
CA TYR A 10 16.04 3.11 19.67
C TYR A 10 15.69 2.60 18.26
N HIS A 11 16.64 2.62 17.34
CA HIS A 11 16.46 2.00 16.01
C HIS A 11 16.24 0.49 16.18
N LYS A 12 17.08 -0.17 16.98
CA LYS A 12 16.97 -1.62 17.25
C LYS A 12 15.69 -1.98 17.98
N GLN A 13 15.29 -1.17 18.97
CA GLN A 13 14.01 -1.35 19.66
C GLN A 13 12.84 -1.29 18.67
N LEU A 14 12.80 -0.24 17.83
CA LEU A 14 11.72 -0.07 16.85
C LEU A 14 11.69 -1.21 15.82
N GLU A 15 12.85 -1.67 15.34
CA GLU A 15 12.96 -2.83 14.44
C GLU A 15 12.35 -4.08 15.06
N GLN A 16 12.69 -4.37 16.31
CA GLN A 16 12.18 -5.53 17.04
C GLN A 16 10.69 -5.42 17.30
N ASP A 17 10.23 -4.24 17.78
CA ASP A 17 8.83 -4.00 18.12
C ASP A 17 7.91 -4.09 16.90
N LEU A 18 8.36 -3.57 15.73
CA LEU A 18 7.63 -3.66 14.48
C LEU A 18 7.57 -5.09 13.94
N ALA A 19 8.70 -5.79 13.97
CA ALA A 19 8.75 -7.19 13.53
C ALA A 19 7.79 -8.06 14.35
N HIS A 20 7.86 -7.98 15.66
CA HIS A 20 6.97 -8.73 16.55
C HIS A 20 5.50 -8.34 16.35
N PHE A 21 5.21 -7.06 16.10
CA PHE A 21 3.84 -6.60 15.86
C PHE A 21 3.21 -7.24 14.63
N VAL A 22 4.00 -7.46 13.58
CA VAL A 22 3.53 -8.14 12.35
C VAL A 22 3.80 -9.66 12.35
N GLY A 23 4.15 -10.23 13.50
CA GLY A 23 4.34 -11.67 13.67
C GLY A 23 5.62 -12.21 13.03
N LYS A 24 6.68 -11.38 12.90
CA LYS A 24 7.97 -11.78 12.36
C LYS A 24 9.09 -11.66 13.40
N PRO A 25 10.13 -12.50 13.33
CA PRO A 25 11.17 -12.52 14.38
C PRO A 25 12.15 -11.34 14.28
N TYR A 26 12.42 -10.81 13.10
CA TYR A 26 13.41 -9.76 12.90
C TYR A 26 12.91 -8.68 11.94
N GLY A 27 13.37 -7.44 12.15
CA GLY A 27 13.05 -6.30 11.32
C GLY A 27 14.25 -5.45 10.96
N TYR A 28 14.08 -4.63 9.92
CA TYR A 28 15.07 -3.64 9.51
C TYR A 28 14.39 -2.36 9.07
N LEU A 29 14.79 -1.22 9.65
CA LEU A 29 14.27 0.10 9.31
C LEU A 29 14.91 0.66 8.05
N MET A 30 14.09 1.34 7.26
CA MET A 30 14.48 2.04 6.05
C MET A 30 14.01 3.48 6.07
N ASN A 31 14.70 4.36 5.32
CA ASN A 31 14.41 5.78 5.32
C ASN A 31 13.12 6.14 4.58
N PHE A 32 12.83 5.44 3.47
CA PHE A 32 11.69 5.72 2.60
C PHE A 32 11.09 4.41 2.07
N GLY A 33 9.75 4.40 1.94
CA GLY A 33 9.03 3.22 1.47
C GLY A 33 9.36 2.84 0.03
N TYR A 34 9.24 3.79 -0.89
CA TYR A 34 9.51 3.55 -2.31
C TYR A 34 10.92 2.97 -2.54
N GLN A 35 11.94 3.68 -2.04
CA GLN A 35 13.33 3.26 -2.15
C GLN A 35 13.61 1.94 -1.42
N GLY A 36 12.93 1.70 -0.30
CA GLY A 36 13.04 0.47 0.48
C GLY A 36 12.57 -0.74 -0.33
N MET A 37 11.38 -0.69 -0.91
CA MET A 37 10.84 -1.78 -1.72
C MET A 37 11.72 -2.04 -2.96
N VAL A 38 12.10 -0.98 -3.68
CA VAL A 38 13.04 -1.09 -4.82
C VAL A 38 14.31 -1.84 -4.42
N SER A 39 14.89 -1.48 -3.27
CA SER A 39 16.14 -2.08 -2.80
C SER A 39 15.97 -3.51 -2.27
N ILE A 40 14.83 -3.84 -1.68
CA ILE A 40 14.53 -5.20 -1.23
C ILE A 40 14.52 -6.15 -2.43
N ILE A 41 13.83 -5.78 -3.50
CA ILE A 41 13.71 -6.60 -4.71
C ILE A 41 15.08 -6.77 -5.38
N ASP A 42 15.83 -5.66 -5.53
CA ASP A 42 17.18 -5.67 -6.11
C ASP A 42 18.15 -6.59 -5.36
N VAL A 43 18.10 -6.56 -4.01
CA VAL A 43 19.01 -7.34 -3.17
C VAL A 43 18.61 -8.80 -3.02
N LEU A 44 17.31 -9.09 -2.98
CA LEU A 44 16.81 -10.46 -2.77
C LEU A 44 16.86 -11.32 -4.03
N THR A 45 17.02 -10.73 -5.21
CA THR A 45 16.93 -11.47 -6.47
C THR A 45 18.14 -11.27 -7.36
N THR A 46 18.50 -12.31 -8.07
CA THR A 46 19.63 -12.36 -8.99
C THR A 46 19.18 -12.81 -10.37
N ARG A 47 20.09 -12.87 -11.35
CA ARG A 47 19.82 -13.40 -12.70
C ARG A 47 19.41 -14.88 -12.72
N ARG A 48 19.54 -15.59 -11.61
CA ARG A 48 19.14 -17.00 -11.49
C ARG A 48 17.69 -17.15 -11.02
N ASP A 49 17.12 -16.08 -10.47
CA ASP A 49 15.82 -16.12 -9.83
C ASP A 49 14.71 -15.71 -10.82
N VAL A 50 13.48 -16.06 -10.47
CA VAL A 50 12.27 -15.67 -11.18
C VAL A 50 11.36 -14.90 -10.24
N ILE A 51 10.90 -13.72 -10.68
CA ILE A 51 9.90 -12.93 -9.97
C ILE A 51 8.54 -13.17 -10.64
N VAL A 52 7.53 -13.53 -9.84
CA VAL A 52 6.13 -13.61 -10.27
C VAL A 52 5.34 -12.55 -9.51
N TYR A 53 4.67 -11.63 -10.22
CA TYR A 53 4.07 -10.45 -9.58
C TYR A 53 2.67 -10.15 -10.12
N ASP A 54 1.86 -9.51 -9.28
CA ASP A 54 0.50 -9.05 -9.63
C ASP A 54 0.54 -7.91 -10.65
N SER A 55 -0.35 -7.94 -11.64
CA SER A 55 -0.41 -6.94 -12.71
C SER A 55 -0.76 -5.52 -12.23
N GLU A 56 -1.39 -5.37 -11.06
CA GLU A 56 -1.71 -4.07 -10.46
C GLU A 56 -0.68 -3.61 -9.40
N SER A 57 0.49 -4.26 -9.34
CA SER A 57 1.56 -3.91 -8.40
C SER A 57 2.01 -2.46 -8.50
N HIS A 58 2.27 -1.85 -7.34
CA HIS A 58 2.72 -0.46 -7.21
C HIS A 58 4.03 -0.19 -7.96
N ALA A 59 4.21 1.05 -8.40
CA ALA A 59 5.38 1.50 -9.18
C ALA A 59 6.73 1.15 -8.51
N CYS A 60 6.83 1.14 -7.18
CA CYS A 60 8.06 0.76 -6.49
C CYS A 60 8.44 -0.72 -6.72
N ILE A 61 7.46 -1.61 -6.85
CA ILE A 61 7.68 -3.02 -7.19
C ILE A 61 8.19 -3.11 -8.63
N LEU A 62 7.51 -2.41 -9.56
CA LEU A 62 7.92 -2.38 -10.97
C LEU A 62 9.34 -1.84 -11.15
N ASP A 63 9.69 -0.77 -10.45
CA ASP A 63 11.03 -0.19 -10.52
C ASP A 63 12.10 -1.06 -9.83
N GLY A 64 11.76 -1.72 -8.73
CA GLY A 64 12.63 -2.74 -8.13
C GLY A 64 12.95 -3.88 -9.09
N MET A 65 11.94 -4.36 -9.81
CA MET A 65 12.13 -5.37 -10.84
C MET A 65 12.91 -4.88 -12.06
N ARG A 66 12.88 -3.57 -12.39
CA ARG A 66 13.72 -3.00 -13.46
C ARG A 66 15.21 -3.00 -13.11
N LEU A 67 15.55 -2.86 -11.83
CA LEU A 67 16.93 -2.95 -11.35
C LEU A 67 17.38 -4.39 -11.22
N SER A 68 16.49 -5.30 -10.88
CA SER A 68 16.80 -6.74 -10.78
C SER A 68 17.08 -7.36 -12.15
N PHE A 69 18.03 -8.30 -12.18
CA PHE A 69 18.32 -9.13 -13.35
C PHE A 69 17.50 -10.42 -13.41
N ALA A 70 16.56 -10.64 -12.47
CA ALA A 70 15.70 -11.82 -12.46
C ALA A 70 14.72 -11.83 -13.64
N GLN A 71 14.33 -13.03 -14.08
CA GLN A 71 13.25 -13.20 -15.04
C GLN A 71 11.92 -12.79 -14.38
N ARG A 72 10.98 -12.25 -15.18
CA ARG A 72 9.73 -11.66 -14.64
C ARG A 72 8.53 -12.24 -15.34
N TYR A 73 7.57 -12.73 -14.55
CA TYR A 73 6.27 -13.20 -15.01
C TYR A 73 5.18 -12.43 -14.29
N VAL A 74 4.24 -11.89 -15.06
CA VAL A 74 3.08 -11.18 -14.53
C VAL A 74 1.88 -12.13 -14.48
N TYR A 75 1.14 -12.11 -13.38
CA TYR A 75 -0.16 -12.77 -13.32
C TYR A 75 -1.28 -11.72 -13.25
N GLN A 76 -2.47 -12.12 -13.74
CA GLN A 76 -3.65 -11.25 -13.72
C GLN A 76 -4.05 -10.96 -12.27
N HIS A 77 -4.43 -9.73 -12.02
CA HIS A 77 -4.76 -9.25 -10.69
C HIS A 77 -5.69 -10.18 -9.92
N ASN A 78 -5.22 -10.61 -8.74
CA ASN A 78 -5.93 -11.51 -7.81
C ASN A 78 -6.43 -12.83 -8.41
N ASN A 79 -5.95 -13.22 -9.59
CA ASN A 79 -6.35 -14.44 -10.28
C ASN A 79 -5.38 -15.59 -9.96
N MET A 80 -5.84 -16.52 -9.12
CA MET A 80 -5.02 -17.65 -8.65
C MET A 80 -4.73 -18.67 -9.74
N ASP A 81 -5.61 -18.85 -10.73
CA ASP A 81 -5.34 -19.72 -11.88
C ASP A 81 -4.23 -19.12 -12.75
N SER A 82 -4.26 -17.80 -12.97
CA SER A 82 -3.18 -17.09 -13.65
C SER A 82 -1.86 -17.18 -12.88
N LEU A 83 -1.89 -17.03 -11.54
CA LEU A 83 -0.70 -17.21 -10.70
C LEU A 83 -0.16 -18.62 -10.80
N ARG A 84 -1.01 -19.65 -10.74
CA ARG A 84 -0.64 -21.05 -10.92
C ARG A 84 0.09 -21.28 -12.25
N GLN A 85 -0.49 -20.81 -13.35
CA GLN A 85 0.14 -20.90 -14.68
C GLN A 85 1.53 -20.27 -14.72
N GLN A 86 1.70 -19.12 -14.08
CA GLN A 86 3.02 -18.50 -14.03
C GLN A 86 4.02 -19.28 -13.14
N LEU A 87 3.56 -19.88 -12.05
CA LEU A 87 4.39 -20.71 -11.17
C LEU A 87 4.81 -22.01 -11.89
N GLU A 88 3.91 -22.65 -12.64
CA GLU A 88 4.23 -23.81 -13.49
C GLU A 88 5.32 -23.50 -14.54
N ARG A 89 5.32 -22.28 -15.07
CA ARG A 89 6.37 -21.81 -16.01
C ARG A 89 7.67 -21.41 -15.29
N ALA A 90 7.55 -20.82 -14.10
CA ALA A 90 8.67 -20.33 -13.33
C ALA A 90 9.50 -21.46 -12.70
N THR A 91 8.84 -22.53 -12.24
CA THR A 91 9.49 -23.63 -11.52
C THR A 91 10.63 -24.29 -12.33
N PRO A 92 10.39 -24.83 -13.53
CA PRO A 92 11.46 -25.47 -14.30
C PRO A 92 12.55 -24.46 -14.73
N LEU A 93 12.22 -23.19 -14.89
CA LEU A 93 13.22 -22.18 -15.22
C LEU A 93 14.13 -21.89 -14.02
N ALA A 94 13.55 -21.67 -12.83
CA ALA A 94 14.31 -21.42 -11.61
C ALA A 94 15.23 -22.63 -11.28
N GLU A 95 14.73 -23.84 -11.40
CA GLU A 95 15.53 -25.07 -11.25
C GLU A 95 16.70 -25.12 -12.24
N LYS A 96 16.44 -24.88 -13.52
CA LYS A 96 17.47 -24.86 -14.58
C LYS A 96 18.55 -23.81 -14.30
N LEU A 97 18.19 -22.67 -13.74
CA LEU A 97 19.12 -21.56 -13.42
C LEU A 97 19.82 -21.75 -12.06
N GLY A 98 19.37 -22.70 -11.25
CA GLY A 98 19.85 -22.91 -9.87
C GLY A 98 19.48 -21.77 -8.94
N GLY A 99 18.30 -21.15 -9.17
CA GLY A 99 17.75 -20.04 -8.39
C GLY A 99 16.45 -20.41 -7.69
N GLY A 100 15.69 -19.38 -7.26
CA GLY A 100 14.40 -19.51 -6.61
C GLY A 100 13.31 -18.68 -7.28
N ILE A 101 12.12 -18.75 -6.71
CA ILE A 101 10.95 -17.95 -7.15
C ILE A 101 10.57 -16.99 -6.02
N LEU A 102 10.41 -15.71 -6.37
CA LEU A 102 9.84 -14.69 -5.50
C LEU A 102 8.47 -14.26 -6.04
N VAL A 103 7.42 -14.56 -5.30
CA VAL A 103 6.07 -14.03 -5.57
C VAL A 103 5.93 -12.70 -4.85
N ILE A 104 5.43 -11.68 -5.56
CA ILE A 104 5.22 -10.34 -4.99
C ILE A 104 3.77 -9.92 -5.21
N THR A 105 3.12 -9.46 -4.14
CA THR A 105 1.78 -8.87 -4.17
C THR A 105 1.66 -7.74 -3.16
N GLU A 106 0.54 -7.01 -3.20
CA GLU A 106 0.19 -6.06 -2.15
C GLU A 106 -0.81 -6.67 -1.18
N GLY A 107 -0.79 -6.22 0.07
CA GLY A 107 -1.81 -6.59 1.03
C GLY A 107 -3.13 -5.87 0.74
N VAL A 108 -3.06 -4.55 0.55
CA VAL A 108 -4.16 -3.70 0.08
C VAL A 108 -3.68 -2.93 -1.14
N PHE A 109 -4.38 -3.07 -2.25
CA PHE A 109 -4.11 -2.30 -3.47
C PHE A 109 -4.63 -0.86 -3.30
N GLY A 110 -3.70 0.06 -3.21
CA GLY A 110 -3.97 1.44 -2.73
C GLY A 110 -4.84 2.29 -3.65
N MET A 111 -5.13 1.87 -4.88
CA MET A 111 -6.01 2.58 -5.81
C MET A 111 -7.46 2.11 -5.67
N ALA A 112 -7.73 0.84 -5.88
CA ALA A 112 -9.08 0.28 -5.84
C ALA A 112 -9.54 -0.08 -4.41
N GLY A 113 -8.61 -0.20 -3.47
CA GLY A 113 -8.91 -0.51 -2.08
C GLY A 113 -9.22 -1.97 -1.80
N ASP A 114 -9.08 -2.83 -2.80
CA ASP A 114 -9.28 -4.27 -2.66
C ASP A 114 -8.07 -4.95 -2.01
N LEU A 115 -8.28 -6.15 -1.51
CA LEU A 115 -7.27 -6.93 -0.80
C LEU A 115 -6.55 -7.88 -1.75
N GLY A 116 -5.26 -8.06 -1.55
CA GLY A 116 -4.52 -9.16 -2.17
C GLY A 116 -5.06 -10.50 -1.69
N ASN A 117 -5.22 -11.47 -2.60
CA ASN A 117 -5.72 -12.80 -2.25
C ASN A 117 -4.63 -13.64 -1.56
N LEU A 118 -4.21 -13.20 -0.36
CA LEU A 118 -3.14 -13.86 0.39
C LEU A 118 -3.51 -15.29 0.80
N ALA A 119 -4.79 -15.56 1.06
CA ALA A 119 -5.25 -16.90 1.38
C ALA A 119 -5.05 -17.85 0.18
N GLY A 120 -5.42 -17.42 -1.03
CA GLY A 120 -5.21 -18.21 -2.24
C GLY A 120 -3.72 -18.41 -2.57
N ILE A 121 -2.90 -17.39 -2.34
CA ILE A 121 -1.44 -17.50 -2.50
C ILE A 121 -0.86 -18.49 -1.48
N ALA A 122 -1.32 -18.45 -0.23
CA ALA A 122 -0.89 -19.39 0.81
C ALA A 122 -1.23 -20.86 0.46
N GLU A 123 -2.38 -21.11 -0.18
CA GLU A 123 -2.71 -22.45 -0.68
C GLU A 123 -1.74 -22.89 -1.80
N LEU A 124 -1.44 -22.02 -2.76
CA LEU A 124 -0.47 -22.34 -3.82
C LEU A 124 0.94 -22.58 -3.27
N LYS A 125 1.29 -21.98 -2.15
CA LYS A 125 2.58 -22.22 -1.49
C LYS A 125 2.74 -23.65 -0.94
N LYS A 126 1.65 -24.37 -0.75
CA LYS A 126 1.68 -25.80 -0.39
C LYS A 126 2.08 -26.71 -1.56
N GLU A 127 1.85 -26.23 -2.79
CA GLU A 127 2.11 -26.99 -4.01
C GLU A 127 3.42 -26.56 -4.70
N PHE A 128 3.76 -25.27 -4.60
CA PHE A 128 4.93 -24.67 -5.27
C PHE A 128 5.94 -24.12 -4.25
N ASN A 129 7.21 -24.34 -4.53
CA ASN A 129 8.27 -23.80 -3.70
C ASN A 129 8.64 -22.37 -4.13
N PHE A 130 8.09 -21.36 -3.44
CA PHE A 130 8.41 -19.96 -3.64
C PHE A 130 8.49 -19.18 -2.32
N ARG A 131 9.10 -18.01 -2.35
CA ARG A 131 9.04 -17.03 -1.26
C ARG A 131 8.01 -15.97 -1.59
N LEU A 132 7.27 -15.53 -0.56
CA LEU A 132 6.24 -14.51 -0.68
C LEU A 132 6.69 -13.20 -0.03
N LEU A 133 6.81 -12.15 -0.84
CA LEU A 133 6.98 -10.76 -0.41
C LEU A 133 5.65 -10.03 -0.53
N ILE A 134 5.17 -9.43 0.58
CA ILE A 134 4.00 -8.57 0.54
C ILE A 134 4.36 -7.11 0.79
N ASP A 135 3.79 -6.21 -0.01
CA ASP A 135 3.71 -4.78 0.27
C ASP A 135 2.41 -4.49 1.02
N ASP A 136 2.50 -4.36 2.32
CA ASP A 136 1.34 -4.08 3.17
C ASP A 136 1.27 -2.61 3.61
N ALA A 137 1.76 -1.71 2.76
CA ALA A 137 1.82 -0.28 3.04
C ALA A 137 0.46 0.32 3.39
N HIS A 138 -0.63 -0.17 2.82
CA HIS A 138 -2.00 0.27 3.10
C HIS A 138 -2.72 -0.59 4.15
N GLY A 139 -2.28 -1.82 4.39
CA GLY A 139 -2.89 -2.71 5.38
C GLY A 139 -2.31 -2.54 6.79
N PHE A 140 -1.02 -2.22 6.92
CA PHE A 140 -0.38 -1.99 8.20
C PHE A 140 -1.07 -0.88 9.01
N GLY A 141 -1.46 -1.19 10.24
CA GLY A 141 -2.18 -0.29 11.15
C GLY A 141 -3.69 -0.19 10.90
N THR A 142 -4.21 -0.74 9.79
CA THR A 142 -5.63 -0.64 9.42
C THR A 142 -6.34 -2.00 9.30
N MET A 143 -5.64 -3.01 8.79
CA MET A 143 -6.18 -4.36 8.57
C MET A 143 -5.80 -5.31 9.71
N GLY A 144 -6.59 -6.36 9.86
CA GLY A 144 -6.39 -7.35 10.92
C GLY A 144 -6.99 -6.94 12.27
N LYS A 145 -7.07 -7.91 13.17
CA LYS A 145 -7.68 -7.72 14.51
C LYS A 145 -6.89 -6.73 15.36
N THR A 146 -5.57 -6.78 15.29
CA THR A 146 -4.68 -5.89 16.08
C THR A 146 -4.18 -4.71 15.27
N GLY A 147 -4.35 -4.73 13.93
CA GLY A 147 -3.76 -3.78 12.99
C GLY A 147 -2.39 -4.24 12.45
N ALA A 148 -2.04 -5.51 12.65
CA ALA A 148 -0.79 -6.06 12.14
C ALA A 148 -0.77 -6.26 10.61
N GLY A 149 -1.88 -5.97 9.95
CA GLY A 149 -1.96 -5.93 8.50
C GLY A 149 -2.76 -7.08 7.89
N THR A 150 -2.60 -7.24 6.57
CA THR A 150 -3.41 -8.18 5.79
C THR A 150 -3.06 -9.63 6.04
N ALA A 151 -1.81 -9.96 6.36
CA ALA A 151 -1.43 -11.32 6.74
C ALA A 151 -2.14 -11.79 8.02
N GLU A 152 -2.33 -10.89 9.00
CA GLU A 152 -3.17 -11.15 10.18
C GLU A 152 -4.65 -11.28 9.78
N HIS A 153 -5.14 -10.39 8.92
CA HIS A 153 -6.53 -10.40 8.46
C HIS A 153 -6.93 -11.75 7.86
N PHE A 154 -6.07 -12.34 7.04
CA PHE A 154 -6.30 -13.64 6.40
C PHE A 154 -5.79 -14.85 7.22
N ASN A 155 -5.27 -14.60 8.43
CA ASN A 155 -4.67 -15.64 9.28
C ASN A 155 -3.60 -16.48 8.54
N CYS A 156 -2.76 -15.82 7.75
CA CYS A 156 -1.72 -16.44 6.94
C CYS A 156 -0.31 -15.84 7.15
N ILE A 157 -0.02 -15.36 8.36
CA ILE A 157 1.27 -14.75 8.73
C ILE A 157 2.45 -15.66 8.35
N ASP A 158 2.32 -16.97 8.59
CA ASP A 158 3.39 -17.94 8.32
C ASP A 158 3.66 -18.15 6.83
N ALA A 159 2.67 -17.87 5.97
CA ALA A 159 2.85 -17.98 4.52
C ALA A 159 3.69 -16.82 3.94
N VAL A 160 3.77 -15.69 4.63
CA VAL A 160 4.53 -14.51 4.21
C VAL A 160 5.99 -14.67 4.63
N ASP A 161 6.92 -14.69 3.69
CA ASP A 161 8.37 -14.77 4.00
C ASP A 161 8.96 -13.39 4.27
N VAL A 162 8.54 -12.37 3.52
CA VAL A 162 9.03 -11.01 3.66
C VAL A 162 7.84 -10.06 3.73
N TYR A 163 7.69 -9.41 4.87
CA TYR A 163 6.68 -8.40 5.13
C TYR A 163 7.28 -7.01 4.97
N PHE A 164 6.65 -6.14 4.21
CA PHE A 164 7.07 -4.75 4.06
C PHE A 164 5.91 -3.79 4.35
N ALA A 165 6.20 -2.68 5.03
CA ALA A 165 5.26 -1.56 5.17
C ALA A 165 5.98 -0.21 5.30
N THR A 166 5.25 0.87 5.00
CA THR A 166 5.74 2.26 5.11
C THR A 166 5.07 3.01 6.26
N PHE A 167 5.75 4.02 6.79
CA PHE A 167 5.20 4.93 7.80
C PHE A 167 4.39 6.09 7.20
N ALA A 168 4.37 6.22 5.88
CA ALA A 168 3.72 7.35 5.19
C ALA A 168 2.18 7.33 5.24
N LYS A 169 1.56 6.26 5.74
CA LYS A 169 0.11 6.08 5.78
C LYS A 169 -0.40 6.04 7.24
N SER A 170 -0.74 4.88 7.78
CA SER A 170 -1.28 4.75 9.15
C SER A 170 -0.37 5.33 10.24
N MET A 171 0.94 5.30 10.03
CA MET A 171 1.92 5.82 10.97
C MET A 171 2.16 7.34 10.83
N ALA A 172 1.57 8.03 9.85
CA ALA A 172 1.69 9.47 9.62
C ALA A 172 3.13 10.01 9.80
N GLY A 173 4.11 9.35 9.17
CA GLY A 173 5.52 9.66 9.32
C GLY A 173 6.37 9.29 8.13
N ILE A 174 7.67 9.58 8.22
CA ILE A 174 8.67 9.20 7.24
C ILE A 174 9.37 7.94 7.72
N GLY A 175 9.60 7.00 6.82
CA GLY A 175 10.27 5.73 7.06
C GLY A 175 9.50 4.54 6.50
N ALA A 176 10.12 3.38 6.63
CA ALA A 176 9.54 2.10 6.30
C ALA A 176 10.26 1.00 7.08
N PHE A 177 9.73 -0.20 7.02
CA PHE A 177 10.42 -1.37 7.58
C PHE A 177 10.14 -2.62 6.74
N VAL A 178 11.06 -3.55 6.83
CA VAL A 178 10.90 -4.92 6.35
C VAL A 178 11.04 -5.85 7.56
N ALA A 179 10.23 -6.90 7.59
CA ALA A 179 10.27 -7.90 8.64
C ALA A 179 10.30 -9.31 8.04
N SER A 180 11.16 -10.18 8.58
CA SER A 180 11.40 -11.52 8.05
C SER A 180 12.25 -12.36 9.01
N GLU A 181 12.72 -13.50 8.52
CA GLU A 181 13.71 -14.33 9.19
C GLU A 181 15.08 -13.64 9.27
N LYS A 182 15.88 -14.04 10.29
CA LYS A 182 17.18 -13.42 10.57
C LYS A 182 18.13 -13.37 9.36
N PHE A 183 18.24 -14.47 8.64
CA PHE A 183 19.18 -14.55 7.51
C PHE A 183 18.78 -13.60 6.36
N ILE A 184 17.49 -13.39 6.13
CA ILE A 184 16.99 -12.41 5.14
C ILE A 184 17.28 -10.99 5.62
N ILE A 185 16.99 -10.68 6.89
CA ILE A 185 17.23 -9.34 7.45
C ILE A 185 18.71 -9.01 7.47
N ASP A 186 19.57 -9.95 7.83
CA ASP A 186 21.04 -9.76 7.78
C ASP A 186 21.53 -9.56 6.34
N HIS A 187 21.01 -10.35 5.38
CA HIS A 187 21.34 -10.16 3.97
C HIS A 187 20.96 -8.77 3.47
N LEU A 188 19.73 -8.29 3.76
CA LEU A 188 19.29 -6.95 3.42
C LEU A 188 20.17 -5.88 4.09
N ARG A 189 20.45 -6.02 5.37
CA ARG A 189 21.26 -5.06 6.15
C ARG A 189 22.64 -4.80 5.54
N PHE A 190 23.30 -5.85 5.05
CA PHE A 190 24.66 -5.77 4.52
C PHE A 190 24.74 -5.53 3.02
N ASN A 191 23.62 -5.60 2.28
CA ASN A 191 23.64 -5.47 0.82
C ASN A 191 22.76 -4.32 0.29
N MET A 192 21.82 -3.76 1.07
CA MET A 192 20.98 -2.65 0.60
C MET A 192 21.78 -1.36 0.47
N ARG A 193 22.21 -1.03 -0.75
CA ARG A 193 22.99 0.18 -1.07
C ARG A 193 22.30 1.45 -0.62
N SER A 194 20.97 1.52 -0.74
CA SER A 194 20.14 2.65 -0.29
C SER A 194 20.17 2.90 1.22
N GLN A 195 20.64 1.93 2.00
CA GLN A 195 20.79 2.06 3.45
C GLN A 195 22.28 2.18 3.87
N ILE A 196 23.18 1.50 3.15
CA ILE A 196 24.61 1.54 3.41
C ILE A 196 25.17 2.94 3.11
N PHE A 197 24.80 3.51 1.97
CA PHE A 197 25.30 4.82 1.48
C PHE A 197 24.41 6.00 1.82
N ALA A 198 23.38 5.81 2.64
CA ALA A 198 22.49 6.86 3.11
C ALA A 198 22.72 7.19 4.60
N LYS A 199 22.08 8.27 5.06
CA LYS A 199 21.99 8.61 6.49
C LYS A 199 20.93 7.72 7.15
N SER A 200 21.03 7.55 8.46
CA SER A 200 20.01 6.86 9.27
C SER A 200 18.72 7.65 9.32
N LEU A 201 17.62 6.97 9.55
CA LEU A 201 16.37 7.63 9.89
C LEU A 201 16.58 8.54 11.11
N PRO A 202 16.23 9.83 11.05
CA PRO A 202 16.49 10.76 12.14
C PRO A 202 15.81 10.36 13.46
N MET A 203 16.46 10.61 14.58
CA MET A 203 15.97 10.21 15.90
C MET A 203 14.55 10.70 16.23
N PRO A 204 14.12 11.92 15.89
CA PRO A 204 12.74 12.35 16.11
C PRO A 204 11.73 11.44 15.37
N MET A 205 12.07 10.98 14.16
CA MET A 205 11.22 10.06 13.39
C MET A 205 11.14 8.67 14.05
N VAL A 206 12.27 8.17 14.54
CA VAL A 206 12.34 6.88 15.25
C VAL A 206 11.52 6.93 16.54
N LYS A 207 11.73 7.95 17.37
CA LYS A 207 10.96 8.15 18.61
C LYS A 207 9.46 8.33 18.35
N GLY A 208 9.12 9.12 17.33
CA GLY A 208 7.75 9.28 16.88
C GLY A 208 7.12 7.98 16.40
N ALA A 209 7.86 7.12 15.68
CA ALA A 209 7.38 5.83 15.23
C ALA A 209 7.17 4.85 16.40
N ILE A 210 8.07 4.82 17.39
CA ILE A 210 7.89 4.04 18.62
C ILE A 210 6.57 4.43 19.29
N LYS A 211 6.32 5.74 19.46
CA LYS A 211 5.08 6.21 20.10
C LYS A 211 3.83 5.88 19.29
N ARG A 212 3.88 5.99 17.96
CA ARG A 212 2.75 5.62 17.09
C ARG A 212 2.47 4.12 17.12
N LEU A 213 3.50 3.29 17.15
CA LEU A 213 3.33 1.84 17.32
C LEU A 213 2.71 1.49 18.68
N GLU A 214 3.14 2.18 19.75
CA GLU A 214 2.50 2.07 21.07
C GLU A 214 1.01 2.42 21.00
N LEU A 215 0.65 3.52 20.30
CA LEU A 215 -0.75 3.92 20.12
C LEU A 215 -1.54 2.88 19.33
N LEU A 216 -0.98 2.30 18.28
CA LEU A 216 -1.64 1.22 17.53
C LEU A 216 -1.94 0.01 18.43
N LYS A 217 -1.03 -0.33 19.35
CA LYS A 217 -1.18 -1.45 20.30
C LYS A 217 -2.17 -1.14 21.42
N THR A 218 -2.17 0.09 21.93
CA THR A 218 -2.88 0.46 23.18
C THR A 218 -4.18 1.20 22.96
N LYS A 219 -4.48 1.61 21.70
CA LYS A 219 -5.64 2.39 21.32
C LYS A 219 -6.43 1.73 20.19
N PRO A 220 -6.98 0.51 20.40
CA PRO A 220 -7.76 -0.21 19.39
C PRO A 220 -8.98 0.58 18.91
N GLU A 221 -9.52 1.46 19.78
CA GLU A 221 -10.65 2.34 19.45
C GLU A 221 -10.38 3.25 18.24
N LEU A 222 -9.13 3.60 17.94
CA LEU A 222 -8.80 4.37 16.75
C LEU A 222 -9.09 3.57 15.47
N ARG A 223 -8.70 2.30 15.43
CA ARG A 223 -8.97 1.42 14.28
C ARG A 223 -10.46 1.08 14.21
N GLU A 224 -11.10 0.83 15.33
CA GLU A 224 -12.54 0.56 15.38
C GLU A 224 -13.33 1.76 14.83
N ASN A 225 -12.99 2.98 15.24
CA ASN A 225 -13.62 4.19 14.70
C ASN A 225 -13.34 4.36 13.21
N LEU A 226 -12.10 4.16 12.76
CA LEU A 226 -11.78 4.18 11.33
C LEU A 226 -12.71 3.26 10.53
N TRP A 227 -12.90 2.03 10.97
CA TRP A 227 -13.76 1.08 10.29
C TRP A 227 -15.25 1.43 10.38
N ASN A 228 -15.72 2.00 11.50
CA ASN A 228 -17.08 2.50 11.63
C ASN A 228 -17.36 3.63 10.62
N ILE A 229 -16.46 4.61 10.55
CA ILE A 229 -16.55 5.72 9.60
C ILE A 229 -16.49 5.20 8.16
N THR A 230 -15.56 4.30 7.86
CA THR A 230 -15.42 3.70 6.53
C THR A 230 -16.70 3.00 6.09
N ARG A 231 -17.24 2.12 6.92
CA ARG A 231 -18.47 1.37 6.60
C ARG A 231 -19.65 2.29 6.37
N LYS A 232 -19.86 3.29 7.23
CA LYS A 232 -20.95 4.28 7.07
C LYS A 232 -20.77 5.07 5.77
N LEU A 233 -19.56 5.55 5.48
CA LEU A 233 -19.28 6.29 4.25
C LEU A 233 -19.55 5.44 3.00
N GLN A 234 -18.97 4.24 2.94
CA GLN A 234 -19.11 3.36 1.78
C GLN A 234 -20.56 2.90 1.59
N THR A 235 -21.26 2.54 2.67
CA THR A 235 -22.69 2.15 2.61
C THR A 235 -23.54 3.31 2.15
N GLY A 236 -23.33 4.52 2.70
CA GLY A 236 -24.08 5.70 2.32
C GLY A 236 -23.85 6.12 0.86
N LEU A 237 -22.61 6.10 0.38
CA LEU A 237 -22.32 6.41 -1.02
C LEU A 237 -22.93 5.37 -1.96
N ARG A 238 -22.88 4.07 -1.64
CA ARG A 238 -23.54 3.02 -2.45
C ARG A 238 -25.06 3.20 -2.47
N ALA A 239 -25.67 3.57 -1.35
CA ALA A 239 -27.12 3.85 -1.27
C ALA A 239 -27.54 5.02 -2.18
N GLU A 240 -26.67 5.99 -2.40
CA GLU A 240 -26.86 7.11 -3.35
C GLU A 240 -26.44 6.75 -4.79
N GLY A 241 -26.20 5.49 -5.07
CA GLY A 241 -25.90 4.98 -6.41
C GLY A 241 -24.50 5.33 -6.93
N PHE A 242 -23.53 5.54 -6.02
CA PHE A 242 -22.13 5.66 -6.43
C PHE A 242 -21.48 4.29 -6.59
N ASP A 243 -20.70 4.15 -7.66
CA ASP A 243 -19.83 3.02 -7.87
C ASP A 243 -18.54 3.19 -7.04
N LEU A 244 -18.29 2.26 -6.13
CA LEU A 244 -17.08 2.20 -5.32
C LEU A 244 -16.14 1.05 -5.74
N GLY A 245 -16.45 0.39 -6.85
CA GLY A 245 -15.69 -0.77 -7.30
C GLY A 245 -15.66 -1.89 -6.25
N ARG A 246 -14.52 -2.57 -6.18
CA ARG A 246 -14.31 -3.77 -5.35
C ARG A 246 -13.63 -3.50 -4.00
N THR A 247 -13.70 -2.28 -3.48
CA THR A 247 -13.03 -1.95 -2.22
C THR A 247 -13.47 -2.78 -1.02
N GLU A 248 -12.51 -3.26 -0.26
CA GLU A 248 -12.65 -4.05 0.96
C GLU A 248 -11.84 -3.46 2.14
N SER A 249 -11.26 -2.28 1.94
CA SER A 249 -10.41 -1.58 2.90
C SER A 249 -10.93 -0.16 3.20
N PRO A 250 -10.29 0.60 4.09
CA PRO A 250 -10.63 2.01 4.31
C PRO A 250 -10.45 2.90 3.08
N VAL A 251 -9.67 2.49 2.09
CA VAL A 251 -9.58 3.22 0.81
C VAL A 251 -10.94 3.19 0.12
N THR A 252 -11.52 4.35 -0.16
CA THR A 252 -12.85 4.48 -0.73
C THR A 252 -12.75 5.18 -2.08
N PRO A 253 -12.62 4.43 -3.19
CA PRO A 253 -12.70 5.00 -4.53
C PRO A 253 -14.15 5.32 -4.88
N VAL A 254 -14.37 6.43 -5.59
CA VAL A 254 -15.68 6.79 -6.17
C VAL A 254 -15.46 6.97 -7.67
N TYR A 255 -16.07 6.10 -8.47
CA TYR A 255 -15.96 6.14 -9.91
C TYR A 255 -17.05 7.03 -10.52
N LEU A 256 -16.65 7.96 -11.37
CA LEU A 256 -17.53 8.90 -12.06
C LEU A 256 -17.20 8.88 -13.57
N LYS A 257 -18.18 9.25 -14.40
CA LYS A 257 -17.93 9.50 -15.82
C LYS A 257 -17.35 10.89 -16.01
N GLY A 258 -16.34 11.02 -16.85
CA GLY A 258 -15.72 12.31 -17.17
C GLY A 258 -14.24 12.17 -17.51
N GLY A 259 -13.60 13.28 -17.76
CA GLY A 259 -12.19 13.39 -18.09
C GLY A 259 -11.38 14.19 -17.05
N VAL A 260 -10.16 14.53 -17.42
CA VAL A 260 -9.21 15.24 -16.55
C VAL A 260 -9.77 16.60 -16.12
N ASN A 261 -10.42 17.34 -17.03
CA ASN A 261 -10.95 18.68 -16.75
C ASN A 261 -12.06 18.62 -15.70
N GLU A 262 -13.06 17.76 -15.92
CA GLU A 262 -14.17 17.58 -14.99
C GLU A 262 -13.66 17.11 -13.62
N GLY A 263 -12.78 16.13 -13.61
CA GLY A 263 -12.22 15.62 -12.35
C GLY A 263 -11.41 16.65 -11.57
N THR A 264 -10.62 17.47 -12.26
CA THR A 264 -9.86 18.56 -11.62
C THR A 264 -10.82 19.61 -11.05
N ASN A 265 -11.83 20.04 -11.82
CA ASN A 265 -12.82 21.01 -11.35
C ASN A 265 -13.62 20.47 -10.15
N ILE A 266 -13.97 19.19 -10.14
CA ILE A 266 -14.62 18.53 -8.98
C ILE A 266 -13.72 18.61 -7.74
N VAL A 267 -12.45 18.24 -7.83
CA VAL A 267 -11.55 18.27 -6.67
C VAL A 267 -11.34 19.69 -6.14
N VAL A 268 -11.27 20.68 -7.04
CA VAL A 268 -11.19 22.09 -6.64
C VAL A 268 -12.49 22.52 -5.95
N ASP A 269 -13.67 22.19 -6.50
CA ASP A 269 -14.97 22.53 -5.90
C ASP A 269 -15.12 21.87 -4.52
N LEU A 270 -14.80 20.59 -4.40
CA LEU A 270 -14.83 19.85 -3.13
C LEU A 270 -13.95 20.52 -2.06
N ARG A 271 -12.74 20.95 -2.43
CA ARG A 271 -11.81 21.57 -1.49
C ARG A 271 -12.22 22.99 -1.12
N GLU A 272 -12.46 23.85 -2.12
CA GLU A 272 -12.65 25.30 -1.88
C GLU A 272 -14.04 25.63 -1.34
N ASN A 273 -15.09 24.96 -1.82
CA ASN A 273 -16.47 25.27 -1.47
C ASN A 273 -17.04 24.36 -0.37
N TYR A 274 -16.54 23.13 -0.25
CA TYR A 274 -17.08 22.16 0.71
C TYR A 274 -16.09 21.74 1.80
N GLY A 275 -14.79 22.11 1.68
CA GLY A 275 -13.76 21.74 2.65
C GLY A 275 -13.50 20.22 2.69
N ILE A 276 -13.73 19.51 1.58
CA ILE A 276 -13.49 18.07 1.45
C ILE A 276 -12.23 17.87 0.60
N PHE A 277 -11.22 17.26 1.22
CA PHE A 277 -9.99 16.89 0.52
C PHE A 277 -10.06 15.44 0.05
N CYS A 278 -9.91 15.24 -1.26
CA CYS A 278 -9.71 13.92 -1.86
C CYS A 278 -8.72 14.00 -3.02
N SER A 279 -8.15 12.87 -3.40
CA SER A 279 -7.28 12.79 -4.57
C SER A 279 -8.07 12.37 -5.80
N ILE A 280 -7.63 12.88 -6.96
CA ILE A 280 -8.14 12.46 -8.27
C ILE A 280 -7.18 11.46 -8.90
N VAL A 281 -7.74 10.45 -9.55
CA VAL A 281 -7.05 9.51 -10.41
C VAL A 281 -7.74 9.48 -11.78
N VAL A 282 -6.95 9.61 -12.83
CA VAL A 282 -7.40 9.66 -14.22
C VAL A 282 -6.55 8.77 -15.10
N TYR A 283 -6.88 8.69 -16.38
CA TYR A 283 -6.04 7.98 -17.35
C TYR A 283 -4.55 8.42 -17.23
N PRO A 284 -3.59 7.50 -17.30
CA PRO A 284 -3.70 6.08 -17.69
C PRO A 284 -4.02 5.09 -16.56
N VAL A 285 -4.14 5.53 -15.32
CA VAL A 285 -4.36 4.65 -14.15
C VAL A 285 -5.78 4.05 -14.16
N VAL A 286 -6.75 4.82 -14.64
CA VAL A 286 -8.11 4.34 -14.93
C VAL A 286 -8.41 4.52 -16.43
N PRO A 287 -9.43 3.83 -17.00
CA PRO A 287 -9.78 3.98 -18.40
C PRO A 287 -10.10 5.42 -18.80
N LYS A 288 -9.90 5.77 -20.10
CA LYS A 288 -10.35 7.07 -20.62
C LYS A 288 -11.86 7.25 -20.44
N GLY A 289 -12.28 8.44 -20.04
CA GLY A 289 -13.68 8.75 -19.75
C GLY A 289 -14.13 8.35 -18.35
N VAL A 290 -13.23 7.89 -17.50
CA VAL A 290 -13.47 7.58 -16.08
C VAL A 290 -12.63 8.50 -15.21
N ILE A 291 -13.27 9.03 -14.18
CA ILE A 291 -12.63 9.74 -13.05
C ILE A 291 -12.75 8.83 -11.85
N MET A 292 -11.69 8.67 -11.08
CA MET A 292 -11.77 8.05 -9.77
C MET A 292 -11.37 9.08 -8.71
N LEU A 293 -12.30 9.43 -7.82
CA LEU A 293 -12.01 10.21 -6.63
C LEU A 293 -11.69 9.24 -5.50
N ARG A 294 -10.50 9.36 -4.91
CA ARG A 294 -10.08 8.48 -3.82
C ARG A 294 -10.21 9.20 -2.49
N ILE A 295 -11.15 8.74 -1.67
CA ILE A 295 -11.41 9.25 -0.33
C ILE A 295 -10.72 8.33 0.67
N ILE A 296 -9.98 8.93 1.61
CA ILE A 296 -9.28 8.20 2.66
C ILE A 296 -9.78 8.71 4.02
N PRO A 297 -10.76 8.03 4.64
CA PRO A 297 -11.20 8.37 5.98
C PRO A 297 -10.08 8.14 7.00
N THR A 298 -10.18 8.83 8.12
CA THR A 298 -9.25 8.69 9.25
C THR A 298 -10.00 8.41 10.55
N ALA A 299 -9.31 7.95 11.56
CA ALA A 299 -9.87 7.63 12.87
C ALA A 299 -10.47 8.83 13.63
N VAL A 300 -10.17 10.05 13.20
CA VAL A 300 -10.69 11.29 13.83
C VAL A 300 -11.93 11.87 13.14
N HIS A 301 -12.35 11.30 12.01
CA HIS A 301 -13.61 11.68 11.40
C HIS A 301 -14.79 11.26 12.26
N THR A 302 -15.90 12.00 12.12
CA THR A 302 -17.17 11.79 12.85
C THR A 302 -18.30 11.42 11.89
N GLU A 303 -19.41 10.95 12.43
CA GLU A 303 -20.62 10.66 11.65
C GLU A 303 -21.12 11.91 10.89
N ALA A 304 -21.06 13.09 11.52
CA ALA A 304 -21.42 14.34 10.84
C ALA A 304 -20.54 14.64 9.62
N HIS A 305 -19.24 14.28 9.67
CA HIS A 305 -18.38 14.39 8.49
C HIS A 305 -18.80 13.42 7.39
N VAL A 306 -19.22 12.19 7.73
CA VAL A 306 -19.72 11.20 6.77
C VAL A 306 -21.00 11.69 6.10
N GLU A 307 -22.02 12.10 6.87
CA GLU A 307 -23.29 12.61 6.35
C GLU A 307 -23.08 13.81 5.43
N ARG A 308 -22.26 14.77 5.86
CA ARG A 308 -21.90 15.92 5.03
C ARG A 308 -21.22 15.48 3.73
N THR A 309 -20.28 14.55 3.78
CA THR A 309 -19.58 14.07 2.59
C THR A 309 -20.54 13.41 1.61
N ILE A 310 -21.44 12.55 2.08
CA ILE A 310 -22.45 11.91 1.22
C ILE A 310 -23.35 12.95 0.54
N ASN A 311 -23.85 13.94 1.29
CA ASN A 311 -24.71 15.00 0.75
C ASN A 311 -23.97 15.84 -0.31
N VAL A 312 -22.71 16.21 -0.05
CA VAL A 312 -21.89 16.95 -1.01
C VAL A 312 -21.64 16.13 -2.28
N PHE A 313 -21.38 14.83 -2.14
CA PHE A 313 -21.19 13.98 -3.32
C PHE A 313 -22.45 13.87 -4.17
N LYS A 314 -23.65 13.89 -3.57
CA LYS A 314 -24.94 13.99 -4.33
C LYS A 314 -25.00 15.28 -5.15
N GLU A 315 -24.67 16.42 -4.55
CA GLU A 315 -24.64 17.71 -5.25
C GLU A 315 -23.60 17.70 -6.38
N VAL A 316 -22.39 17.17 -6.12
CA VAL A 316 -21.32 17.03 -7.12
C VAL A 316 -21.78 16.17 -8.30
N LYS A 317 -22.48 15.05 -8.03
CA LYS A 317 -23.02 14.19 -9.08
C LYS A 317 -24.04 14.93 -9.95
N GLN A 318 -24.97 15.67 -9.35
CA GLN A 318 -25.93 16.50 -10.08
C GLN A 318 -25.26 17.59 -10.91
N LYS A 319 -24.29 18.30 -10.33
CA LYS A 319 -23.49 19.32 -11.06
C LYS A 319 -22.73 18.70 -12.25
N LEU A 320 -22.19 17.49 -12.08
CA LEU A 320 -21.48 16.79 -13.15
C LEU A 320 -22.42 16.41 -14.29
N GLU A 321 -23.59 15.87 -13.98
CA GLU A 321 -24.64 15.50 -14.94
C GLU A 321 -25.16 16.72 -15.72
N GLN A 322 -25.21 17.90 -15.07
CA GLN A 322 -25.60 19.19 -15.69
C GLN A 322 -24.47 19.83 -16.50
N GLY A 323 -23.29 19.22 -16.58
CA GLY A 323 -22.13 19.76 -17.29
C GLY A 323 -21.44 20.95 -16.60
N TYR A 324 -21.71 21.18 -15.32
CA TYR A 324 -21.13 22.31 -14.57
C TYR A 324 -19.59 22.30 -14.57
N TYR A 325 -18.98 21.11 -14.57
CA TYR A 325 -17.56 20.92 -14.54
C TYR A 325 -16.88 20.85 -15.90
N ASN A 326 -17.61 21.02 -17.02
CA ASN A 326 -17.06 21.01 -18.39
C ASN A 326 -16.29 22.29 -18.73
N LYS A 327 -16.18 23.24 -17.81
CA LYS A 327 -15.46 24.49 -18.01
C LYS A 327 -13.95 24.24 -18.11
N PRO A 328 -13.22 25.03 -18.93
CA PRO A 328 -11.76 24.98 -18.89
C PRO A 328 -11.26 25.24 -17.48
N ILE A 329 -10.22 24.52 -17.07
CA ILE A 329 -9.56 24.77 -15.79
C ILE A 329 -9.09 26.21 -15.82
N PRO A 330 -9.49 27.09 -14.87
CA PRO A 330 -8.90 28.40 -14.78
C PRO A 330 -7.38 28.18 -14.62
N MET A 331 -6.57 28.76 -15.51
CA MET A 331 -5.12 28.77 -15.25
C MET A 331 -4.94 29.40 -13.88
N MET A 332 -4.69 28.57 -12.87
CA MET A 332 -4.27 29.07 -11.56
C MET A 332 -3.02 29.89 -11.85
N SER A 333 -3.11 31.19 -11.65
CA SER A 333 -1.92 32.02 -11.59
C SER A 333 -1.09 31.44 -10.44
N LEU A 334 -0.09 30.65 -10.79
CA LEU A 334 0.88 30.03 -9.86
C LEU A 334 1.80 31.10 -9.23
N VAL A 335 1.35 32.35 -9.20
CA VAL A 335 2.05 33.44 -8.52
C VAL A 335 0.98 34.33 -7.88
N LYS A 336 0.65 34.09 -6.62
CA LYS A 336 0.39 35.19 -5.71
C LYS A 336 1.56 35.22 -4.76
N GLU A 337 2.29 36.29 -4.88
CA GLU A 337 3.40 36.74 -4.03
C GLU A 337 3.08 36.65 -2.54
#